data_7b656ff0e6ea05f3fc78d9daf9463c55
#
_entry.id   7b656ff0e6ea05f3fc78d9daf9463c55
#
_cell.length_a   1.000
_cell.length_b   1.000
_cell.length_c   1.000
_cell.angle_alpha   90.00
_cell.angle_beta   90.00
_cell.angle_gamma   90.00
#
_symmetry.space_group_name_H-M   'P 1'
#
loop_
_entity.id
_entity.type
_entity.pdbx_description
1 polymer ?
#
loop_
_entity_poly.entity_id
_entity_poly.type
_entity_poly.pdbx_seq_one_letter_code
_entity_poly.pdbx_strand_id
1 'polypeptide(L)'
;MKGDSMVFPINRENDESEAFLRLVCLTKRLPSKTISLSCSVEKAGTLALLGSSGCGKSTVLKMIAGLLPADSGNVFLNGHDITDEPVKNRNIGMVFQDYALFPHLSVEDNIGYGLVSQGISKRESRRAAAEWLERFGLTGMEKRRIEGLSGGERQRVALARTLAINPLVVLFDEPLSALDAPLRLKLREELKKHQAEMQYTAIYVTHDRDEAEYLADNIIEMQ
;
A
#
# COMPACT_ATOMS: atom_id res chain seq x y z
N MET A 1 26.15 -25.65 -3.95
CA MET A 1 25.95 -24.37 -4.65
C MET A 1 25.45 -23.39 -3.59
N LYS A 2 26.26 -22.38 -3.26
CA LYS A 2 25.93 -21.35 -2.27
C LYS A 2 24.94 -20.40 -2.93
N GLY A 3 23.73 -20.29 -2.41
CA GLY A 3 22.75 -19.30 -2.83
C GLY A 3 23.26 -17.92 -2.44
N ASP A 4 23.41 -17.05 -3.43
CA ASP A 4 23.77 -15.66 -3.21
C ASP A 4 22.66 -14.94 -2.42
N SER A 5 23.00 -14.58 -1.19
CA SER A 5 22.16 -13.69 -0.38
C SER A 5 22.44 -12.27 -0.82
N MET A 6 21.56 -11.70 -1.65
CA MET A 6 21.63 -10.28 -1.96
C MET A 6 21.19 -9.46 -0.76
N VAL A 7 22.14 -8.83 -0.08
CA VAL A 7 21.91 -7.82 0.94
C VAL A 7 22.06 -6.48 0.24
N PHE A 8 20.99 -5.69 0.18
CA PHE A 8 21.03 -4.34 -0.39
C PHE A 8 21.55 -3.36 0.66
N PRO A 9 22.66 -2.61 0.38
CA PRO A 9 23.21 -1.67 1.34
C PRO A 9 22.32 -0.42 1.46
N ILE A 10 22.10 -0.01 2.70
CA ILE A 10 21.49 1.26 3.06
C ILE A 10 22.39 2.39 2.57
N ASN A 11 21.87 3.28 1.74
CA ASN A 11 22.59 4.50 1.38
C ASN A 11 22.16 5.62 2.34
N ARG A 12 23.12 6.08 3.14
CA ARG A 12 23.20 7.19 4.11
C ARG A 12 22.85 6.85 5.56
N GLU A 13 23.86 7.11 6.40
CA GLU A 13 23.81 7.36 7.83
C GLU A 13 22.92 8.60 8.13
N ASN A 14 21.60 8.42 8.07
CA ASN A 14 20.67 9.27 8.79
C ASN A 14 20.23 8.49 10.02
N ASP A 15 20.13 9.17 11.13
CA ASP A 15 19.80 8.65 12.45
C ASP A 15 18.65 7.63 12.36
N GLU A 16 19.00 6.33 12.30
CA GLU A 16 18.07 5.20 12.06
C GLU A 16 16.99 5.10 13.16
N SER A 17 17.15 5.85 14.25
CA SER A 17 16.24 5.82 15.41
C SER A 17 14.95 6.62 15.17
N GLU A 18 14.91 7.57 14.21
CA GLU A 18 13.77 8.48 14.01
C GLU A 18 12.86 8.12 12.84
N ALA A 19 13.21 7.13 12.01
CA ALA A 19 12.40 6.74 10.86
C ALA A 19 11.00 6.25 11.27
N PHE A 20 9.96 6.74 10.58
CA PHE A 20 8.56 6.42 10.88
C PHE A 20 8.20 4.96 10.58
N LEU A 21 8.63 4.44 9.42
CA LEU A 21 8.57 3.02 9.08
C LEU A 21 9.99 2.51 8.84
N ARG A 22 10.39 1.44 9.53
CA ARG A 22 11.73 0.86 9.38
C ARG A 22 11.64 -0.66 9.26
N LEU A 23 12.31 -1.19 8.24
CA LEU A 23 12.50 -2.62 8.02
C LEU A 23 13.95 -2.97 8.34
N VAL A 24 14.16 -3.97 9.18
CA VAL A 24 15.49 -4.43 9.59
C VAL A 24 15.66 -5.87 9.17
N CYS A 25 16.46 -6.11 8.12
CA CYS A 25 16.74 -7.45 7.58
C CYS A 25 15.48 -8.31 7.42
N LEU A 26 14.36 -7.70 7.01
CA LEU A 26 13.08 -8.37 6.87
C LEU A 26 13.19 -9.44 5.79
N THR A 27 13.14 -10.71 6.19
CA THR A 27 13.55 -11.82 5.34
C THR A 27 12.45 -12.85 5.17
N LYS A 28 12.28 -13.36 3.94
CA LYS A 28 11.44 -14.51 3.59
C LYS A 28 12.21 -15.49 2.71
N ARG A 29 12.24 -16.74 3.11
CA ARG A 29 12.78 -17.84 2.31
C ARG A 29 11.65 -18.49 1.53
N LEU A 30 11.74 -18.42 0.22
CA LEU A 30 10.85 -19.12 -0.70
C LEU A 30 11.60 -20.33 -1.30
N PRO A 31 10.92 -21.33 -1.86
CA PRO A 31 11.58 -22.50 -2.43
C PRO A 31 12.66 -22.20 -3.47
N SER A 32 12.49 -21.13 -4.25
CA SER A 32 13.39 -20.75 -5.32
C SER A 32 14.36 -19.61 -4.97
N LYS A 33 14.11 -18.85 -3.89
CA LYS A 33 14.93 -17.67 -3.54
C LYS A 33 14.71 -17.21 -2.10
N THR A 34 15.66 -16.42 -1.60
CA THR A 34 15.52 -15.66 -0.35
C THR A 34 15.34 -14.17 -0.69
N ILE A 35 14.31 -13.56 -0.10
CA ILE A 35 14.04 -12.14 -0.19
C ILE A 35 14.45 -11.52 1.13
N SER A 36 15.30 -10.50 1.12
CA SER A 36 15.71 -9.77 2.32
C SER A 36 15.78 -8.28 1.99
N LEU A 37 15.19 -7.45 2.86
CA LEU A 37 15.19 -6.00 2.67
C LEU A 37 15.39 -5.28 4.00
N SER A 38 16.25 -4.27 3.98
CA SER A 38 16.35 -3.25 5.03
C SER A 38 16.14 -1.88 4.40
N CYS A 39 15.25 -1.09 4.97
CA CYS A 39 15.01 0.29 4.54
C CYS A 39 14.30 1.08 5.63
N SER A 40 14.29 2.40 5.45
CA SER A 40 13.56 3.33 6.30
C SER A 40 12.76 4.31 5.46
N VAL A 41 11.60 4.71 5.96
CA VAL A 41 10.73 5.73 5.35
C VAL A 41 10.32 6.71 6.45
N GLU A 42 10.47 7.99 6.17
CA GLU A 42 10.08 9.04 7.08
C GLU A 42 8.55 9.19 7.15
N LYS A 43 8.08 9.90 8.16
CA LYS A 43 6.66 10.24 8.27
C LYS A 43 6.21 11.07 7.06
N ALA A 44 5.08 10.68 6.47
CA ALA A 44 4.57 11.26 5.22
C ALA A 44 5.52 11.12 4.01
N GLY A 45 6.64 10.41 4.15
CA GLY A 45 7.56 10.09 3.06
C GLY A 45 7.04 8.96 2.17
N THR A 46 7.65 8.83 1.00
CA THR A 46 7.27 7.85 -0.03
C THR A 46 8.47 7.05 -0.51
N LEU A 47 8.31 5.74 -0.63
CA LEU A 47 9.32 4.82 -1.12
C LEU A 47 8.77 3.99 -2.28
N ALA A 48 9.54 3.82 -3.35
CA ALA A 48 9.23 2.86 -4.39
C ALA A 48 10.16 1.63 -4.32
N LEU A 49 9.58 0.45 -4.41
CA LEU A 49 10.29 -0.80 -4.67
C LEU A 49 10.16 -1.10 -6.17
N LEU A 50 11.23 -0.87 -6.91
CA LEU A 50 11.31 -1.07 -8.36
C LEU A 50 11.95 -2.42 -8.66
N GLY A 51 11.45 -3.15 -9.66
CA GLY A 51 12.09 -4.39 -10.10
C GLY A 51 11.21 -5.24 -11.01
N SER A 52 11.78 -6.28 -11.59
CA SER A 52 11.06 -7.20 -12.49
C SER A 52 9.93 -7.95 -11.78
N SER A 53 8.98 -8.45 -12.57
CA SER A 53 7.93 -9.34 -12.03
C SER A 53 8.56 -10.57 -11.38
N GLY A 54 8.02 -10.92 -10.21
CA GLY A 54 8.50 -12.08 -9.47
C GLY A 54 9.75 -11.83 -8.62
N CYS A 55 10.42 -10.67 -8.61
CA CYS A 55 11.61 -10.44 -7.77
C CYS A 55 11.30 -10.44 -6.25
N GLY A 56 10.05 -10.28 -5.84
CA GLY A 56 9.64 -10.39 -4.42
C GLY A 56 9.02 -9.16 -3.81
N LYS A 57 8.76 -8.12 -4.59
CA LYS A 57 8.16 -6.85 -4.12
C LYS A 57 6.86 -7.02 -3.35
N SER A 58 5.88 -7.73 -3.94
CA SER A 58 4.60 -8.02 -3.27
C SER A 58 4.76 -8.89 -2.02
N THR A 59 5.81 -9.73 -1.98
CA THR A 59 6.14 -10.50 -0.77
C THR A 59 6.57 -9.59 0.36
N VAL A 60 7.40 -8.57 0.07
CA VAL A 60 7.81 -7.57 1.06
C VAL A 60 6.57 -6.81 1.56
N LEU A 61 5.69 -6.32 0.68
CA LEU A 61 4.47 -5.63 1.11
C LEU A 61 3.60 -6.51 2.01
N LYS A 62 3.42 -7.79 1.66
CA LYS A 62 2.64 -8.75 2.48
C LYS A 62 3.26 -8.99 3.85
N MET A 63 4.59 -9.00 3.97
CA MET A 63 5.26 -9.10 5.27
C MET A 63 5.04 -7.83 6.11
N ILE A 64 5.17 -6.65 5.52
CA ILE A 64 4.90 -5.38 6.21
C ILE A 64 3.45 -5.30 6.68
N ALA A 65 2.50 -5.70 5.83
CA ALA A 65 1.08 -5.73 6.16
C ALA A 65 0.70 -6.81 7.20
N GLY A 66 1.60 -7.78 7.48
CA GLY A 66 1.31 -8.94 8.35
C GLY A 66 0.46 -10.01 7.70
N LEU A 67 0.26 -9.95 6.37
CA LEU A 67 -0.44 -10.96 5.59
C LEU A 67 0.41 -12.20 5.33
N LEU A 68 1.72 -12.07 5.46
CA LEU A 68 2.70 -13.15 5.34
C LEU A 68 3.71 -13.01 6.48
N PRO A 69 3.92 -14.03 7.32
CA PRO A 69 4.93 -13.97 8.35
C PRO A 69 6.33 -13.95 7.74
N ALA A 70 7.18 -13.06 8.26
CA ALA A 70 8.60 -13.07 7.95
C ALA A 70 9.28 -14.28 8.62
N ASP A 71 10.39 -14.76 8.04
CA ASP A 71 11.18 -15.85 8.66
C ASP A 71 12.24 -15.28 9.61
N SER A 72 12.64 -14.00 9.39
CA SER A 72 13.50 -13.24 10.32
C SER A 72 13.43 -11.74 9.99
N GLY A 73 14.03 -10.93 10.86
CA GLY A 73 14.02 -9.48 10.76
C GLY A 73 12.79 -8.84 11.40
N ASN A 74 12.75 -7.52 11.42
CA ASN A 74 11.73 -6.77 12.15
C ASN A 74 11.11 -5.66 11.29
N VAL A 75 9.87 -5.31 11.61
CA VAL A 75 9.12 -4.16 11.10
C VAL A 75 8.83 -3.23 12.27
N PHE A 76 9.35 -2.01 12.21
CA PHE A 76 9.06 -0.96 13.19
C PHE A 76 8.17 0.11 12.58
N LEU A 77 7.15 0.54 13.29
CA LEU A 77 6.29 1.64 12.92
C LEU A 77 6.22 2.65 14.07
N ASN A 78 6.62 3.88 13.81
CA ASN A 78 6.70 4.95 14.80
C ASN A 78 7.43 4.50 16.09
N GLY A 79 8.59 3.86 15.92
CA GLY A 79 9.43 3.34 17.00
C GLY A 79 8.95 2.03 17.66
N HIS A 80 7.74 1.54 17.35
CA HIS A 80 7.19 0.31 17.91
C HIS A 80 7.44 -0.89 16.99
N ASP A 81 7.93 -2.00 17.54
CA ASP A 81 8.03 -3.26 16.79
C ASP A 81 6.63 -3.85 16.58
N ILE A 82 6.24 -3.97 15.30
CA ILE A 82 4.94 -4.52 14.88
C ILE A 82 5.08 -5.86 14.16
N THR A 83 6.26 -6.49 14.22
CA THR A 83 6.59 -7.70 13.45
C THR A 83 5.57 -8.83 13.69
N ASP A 84 5.25 -9.10 14.95
CA ASP A 84 4.31 -10.15 15.33
C ASP A 84 2.88 -9.65 15.56
N GLU A 85 2.62 -8.35 15.35
CA GLU A 85 1.28 -7.80 15.49
C GLU A 85 0.35 -8.36 14.41
N PRO A 86 -0.89 -8.73 14.78
CA PRO A 86 -1.89 -9.15 13.80
C PRO A 86 -2.26 -7.99 12.87
N VAL A 87 -2.64 -8.32 11.63
CA VAL A 87 -2.96 -7.34 10.55
C VAL A 87 -3.83 -6.17 11.04
N LYS A 88 -4.88 -6.48 11.80
CA LYS A 88 -5.85 -5.48 12.30
C LYS A 88 -5.26 -4.44 13.25
N ASN A 89 -4.11 -4.73 13.88
CA ASN A 89 -3.48 -3.84 14.86
C ASN A 89 -2.35 -3.02 14.23
N ARG A 90 -1.87 -3.37 13.02
CA ARG A 90 -0.71 -2.69 12.39
C ARG A 90 -1.01 -1.27 11.92
N ASN A 91 -2.27 -0.91 11.77
CA ASN A 91 -2.69 0.39 11.23
C ASN A 91 -2.09 0.69 9.84
N ILE A 92 -1.97 -0.35 9.02
CA ILE A 92 -1.44 -0.32 7.65
C ILE A 92 -2.57 -0.66 6.68
N GLY A 93 -2.74 0.19 5.67
CA GLY A 93 -3.65 -0.05 4.55
C GLY A 93 -2.92 -0.70 3.37
N MET A 94 -3.60 -1.51 2.58
CA MET A 94 -3.03 -2.09 1.35
C MET A 94 -4.00 -1.98 0.19
N VAL A 95 -3.50 -1.49 -0.94
CA VAL A 95 -4.17 -1.47 -2.23
C VAL A 95 -3.55 -2.56 -3.09
N PHE A 96 -4.33 -3.57 -3.43
CA PHE A 96 -3.91 -4.72 -4.23
C PHE A 96 -3.97 -4.40 -5.72
N GLN A 97 -3.22 -5.12 -6.53
CA GLN A 97 -3.16 -4.99 -7.98
C GLN A 97 -4.53 -5.19 -8.66
N ASP A 98 -5.35 -6.11 -8.16
CA ASP A 98 -6.73 -6.40 -8.61
C ASP A 98 -7.78 -5.58 -7.85
N TYR A 99 -7.33 -4.60 -7.04
CA TYR A 99 -8.14 -3.76 -6.14
C TYR A 99 -8.82 -4.52 -4.99
N ALA A 100 -8.98 -5.84 -5.07
CA ALA A 100 -9.62 -6.72 -4.07
C ALA A 100 -10.95 -6.16 -3.53
N LEU A 101 -11.78 -5.56 -4.40
CA LEU A 101 -13.10 -5.03 -4.03
C LEU A 101 -14.09 -6.17 -3.78
N PHE A 102 -15.00 -5.96 -2.84
CA PHE A 102 -16.03 -6.94 -2.50
C PHE A 102 -17.18 -6.85 -3.52
N PRO A 103 -17.35 -7.83 -4.44
CA PRO A 103 -18.33 -7.72 -5.53
C PRO A 103 -19.78 -7.75 -5.03
N HIS A 104 -20.04 -8.42 -3.91
CA HIS A 104 -21.37 -8.52 -3.31
C HIS A 104 -21.80 -7.26 -2.55
N LEU A 105 -20.88 -6.28 -2.35
CA LEU A 105 -21.16 -5.01 -1.68
C LEU A 105 -21.36 -3.87 -2.70
N SER A 106 -22.08 -2.83 -2.29
CA SER A 106 -22.15 -1.56 -3.02
C SER A 106 -20.83 -0.78 -2.89
N VAL A 107 -20.67 0.30 -3.65
CA VAL A 107 -19.52 1.21 -3.57
C VAL A 107 -19.42 1.79 -2.15
N GLU A 108 -20.51 2.34 -1.60
CA GLU A 108 -20.53 2.89 -0.23
C GLU A 108 -20.17 1.84 0.84
N ASP A 109 -20.69 0.61 0.68
CA ASP A 109 -20.41 -0.48 1.62
C ASP A 109 -18.98 -1.02 1.47
N ASN A 110 -18.37 -0.96 0.28
CA ASN A 110 -16.94 -1.22 0.10
C ASN A 110 -16.09 -0.21 0.85
N ILE A 111 -16.35 1.09 0.67
CA ILE A 111 -15.59 2.17 1.32
C ILE A 111 -15.75 2.07 2.84
N GLY A 112 -16.97 1.86 3.33
CA GLY A 112 -17.28 1.79 4.75
C GLY A 112 -16.90 0.47 5.43
N TYR A 113 -16.44 -0.55 4.69
CA TYR A 113 -16.22 -1.90 5.21
C TYR A 113 -15.24 -1.94 6.39
N GLY A 114 -14.11 -1.26 6.26
CA GLY A 114 -13.10 -1.20 7.33
C GLY A 114 -13.62 -0.55 8.60
N LEU A 115 -14.44 0.51 8.49
CA LEU A 115 -15.06 1.19 9.62
C LEU A 115 -16.05 0.26 10.37
N VAL A 116 -16.84 -0.51 9.62
CA VAL A 116 -17.75 -1.51 10.22
C VAL A 116 -16.94 -2.59 10.96
N SER A 117 -15.79 -3.02 10.40
CA SER A 117 -14.90 -3.99 11.04
C SER A 117 -14.30 -3.46 12.36
N GLN A 118 -14.18 -2.14 12.49
CA GLN A 118 -13.73 -1.45 13.71
C GLN A 118 -14.89 -1.21 14.71
N GLY A 119 -16.11 -1.70 14.43
CA GLY A 119 -17.26 -1.59 15.32
C GLY A 119 -18.14 -0.36 15.08
N ILE A 120 -17.85 0.45 14.06
CA ILE A 120 -18.70 1.59 13.67
C ILE A 120 -19.98 1.07 13.04
N SER A 121 -21.12 1.67 13.41
CA SER A 121 -22.41 1.25 12.87
C SER A 121 -22.46 1.42 11.34
N LYS A 122 -23.21 0.54 10.66
CA LYS A 122 -23.37 0.61 9.19
C LYS A 122 -23.90 1.96 8.71
N ARG A 123 -24.76 2.61 9.51
CA ARG A 123 -25.30 3.94 9.20
C ARG A 123 -24.20 5.02 9.24
N GLU A 124 -23.37 5.00 10.26
CA GLU A 124 -22.27 5.95 10.42
C GLU A 124 -21.16 5.71 9.39
N SER A 125 -20.84 4.43 9.11
CA SER A 125 -19.86 4.09 8.09
C SER A 125 -20.26 4.57 6.69
N ARG A 126 -21.55 4.49 6.33
CA ARG A 126 -22.07 5.03 5.08
C ARG A 126 -22.02 6.56 5.03
N ARG A 127 -22.25 7.22 6.16
CA ARG A 127 -22.09 8.68 6.25
C ARG A 127 -20.64 9.09 6.01
N ALA A 128 -19.69 8.41 6.65
CA ALA A 128 -18.26 8.62 6.41
C ALA A 128 -17.89 8.29 4.95
N ALA A 129 -18.43 7.20 4.39
CA ALA A 129 -18.19 6.84 2.99
C ALA A 129 -18.66 7.93 2.00
N ALA A 130 -19.71 8.69 2.30
CA ALA A 130 -20.19 9.78 1.46
C ALA A 130 -19.11 10.89 1.29
N GLU A 131 -18.37 11.22 2.34
CA GLU A 131 -17.27 12.19 2.29
C GLU A 131 -16.12 11.69 1.40
N TRP A 132 -15.83 10.39 1.45
CA TRP A 132 -14.84 9.76 0.59
C TRP A 132 -15.28 9.67 -0.87
N LEU A 133 -16.57 9.42 -1.11
CA LEU A 133 -17.15 9.43 -2.46
C LEU A 133 -17.01 10.81 -3.12
N GLU A 134 -17.29 11.88 -2.38
CA GLU A 134 -17.11 13.25 -2.87
C GLU A 134 -15.63 13.54 -3.16
N ARG A 135 -14.75 13.25 -2.20
CA ARG A 135 -13.29 13.48 -2.33
C ARG A 135 -12.68 12.76 -3.53
N PHE A 136 -13.16 11.56 -3.86
CA PHE A 136 -12.66 10.76 -4.97
C PHE A 136 -13.48 10.90 -6.28
N GLY A 137 -14.41 11.88 -6.35
CA GLY A 137 -15.22 12.14 -7.55
C GLY A 137 -16.13 10.96 -7.92
N LEU A 138 -16.69 10.28 -6.93
CA LEU A 138 -17.57 9.12 -7.06
C LEU A 138 -19.01 9.42 -6.60
N THR A 139 -19.36 10.68 -6.41
CA THR A 139 -20.72 11.12 -5.99
C THR A 139 -21.77 10.58 -6.96
N GLY A 140 -22.87 10.07 -6.43
CA GLY A 140 -23.95 9.42 -7.21
C GLY A 140 -23.71 7.95 -7.53
N MET A 141 -22.58 7.37 -7.06
CA MET A 141 -22.25 5.95 -7.26
C MET A 141 -22.47 5.08 -6.01
N GLU A 142 -22.99 5.64 -4.93
CA GLU A 142 -23.07 5.03 -3.60
C GLU A 142 -23.61 3.59 -3.65
N LYS A 143 -24.72 3.40 -4.37
CA LYS A 143 -25.45 2.12 -4.45
C LYS A 143 -25.08 1.27 -5.66
N ARG A 144 -24.13 1.74 -6.51
CA ARG A 144 -23.67 0.94 -7.65
C ARG A 144 -22.95 -0.32 -7.20
N ARG A 145 -23.03 -1.36 -8.02
CA ARG A 145 -22.23 -2.58 -7.89
C ARG A 145 -20.86 -2.39 -8.54
N ILE A 146 -19.89 -3.13 -8.04
CA ILE A 146 -18.48 -3.02 -8.48
C ILE A 146 -18.29 -3.44 -9.94
N GLU A 147 -19.08 -4.43 -10.42
CA GLU A 147 -18.98 -4.96 -11.77
C GLU A 147 -19.28 -3.89 -12.85
N GLY A 148 -20.11 -2.91 -12.53
CA GLY A 148 -20.47 -1.82 -13.44
C GLY A 148 -19.48 -0.65 -13.47
N LEU A 149 -18.37 -0.73 -12.75
CA LEU A 149 -17.37 0.34 -12.67
C LEU A 149 -16.25 0.16 -13.69
N SER A 150 -15.76 1.27 -14.25
CA SER A 150 -14.52 1.31 -15.03
C SER A 150 -13.30 0.98 -14.14
N GLY A 151 -12.15 0.67 -14.76
CA GLY A 151 -10.91 0.41 -14.04
C GLY A 151 -10.51 1.55 -13.09
N GLY A 152 -10.58 2.81 -13.56
CA GLY A 152 -10.27 3.97 -12.74
C GLY A 152 -11.26 4.21 -11.59
N GLU A 153 -12.56 3.96 -11.80
CA GLU A 153 -13.56 4.04 -10.74
C GLU A 153 -13.30 2.96 -9.68
N ARG A 154 -12.99 1.72 -10.08
CA ARG A 154 -12.61 0.64 -9.15
C ARG A 154 -11.39 1.00 -8.31
N GLN A 155 -10.37 1.57 -8.94
CA GLN A 155 -9.17 2.03 -8.23
C GLN A 155 -9.51 3.11 -7.20
N ARG A 156 -10.29 4.14 -7.58
CA ARG A 156 -10.70 5.19 -6.64
C ARG A 156 -11.53 4.64 -5.48
N VAL A 157 -12.40 3.66 -5.71
CA VAL A 157 -13.12 2.97 -4.63
C VAL A 157 -12.17 2.22 -3.70
N ALA A 158 -11.16 1.51 -4.24
CA ALA A 158 -10.16 0.81 -3.45
C ALA A 158 -9.31 1.76 -2.59
N LEU A 159 -8.90 2.89 -3.16
CA LEU A 159 -8.20 3.96 -2.44
C LEU A 159 -9.07 4.53 -1.32
N ALA A 160 -10.30 4.94 -1.64
CA ALA A 160 -11.23 5.47 -0.65
C ALA A 160 -11.48 4.48 0.50
N ARG A 161 -11.67 3.18 0.18
CA ARG A 161 -11.81 2.11 1.18
C ARG A 161 -10.59 2.00 2.09
N THR A 162 -9.39 2.04 1.49
CA THR A 162 -8.14 1.89 2.22
C THR A 162 -7.87 3.11 3.12
N LEU A 163 -8.17 4.31 2.63
CA LEU A 163 -7.91 5.56 3.36
C LEU A 163 -9.01 5.89 4.39
N ALA A 164 -10.22 5.36 4.22
CA ALA A 164 -11.34 5.60 5.14
C ALA A 164 -11.06 5.17 6.58
N ILE A 165 -10.18 4.20 6.80
CA ILE A 165 -9.76 3.75 8.13
C ILE A 165 -8.60 4.58 8.70
N ASN A 166 -8.18 5.64 8.00
CA ASN A 166 -7.07 6.53 8.39
C ASN A 166 -5.76 5.78 8.74
N PRO A 167 -5.20 4.98 7.83
CA PRO A 167 -4.00 4.20 8.08
C PRO A 167 -2.77 5.09 8.22
N LEU A 168 -1.79 4.67 9.03
CA LEU A 168 -0.51 5.36 9.17
C LEU A 168 0.40 5.15 7.95
N VAL A 169 0.30 3.98 7.33
CA VAL A 169 1.07 3.60 6.13
C VAL A 169 0.12 3.00 5.10
N VAL A 170 0.32 3.35 3.83
CA VAL A 170 -0.40 2.76 2.69
C VAL A 170 0.59 2.03 1.79
N LEU A 171 0.30 0.77 1.53
CA LEU A 171 1.07 -0.09 0.64
C LEU A 171 0.34 -0.25 -0.69
N PHE A 172 1.03 0.02 -1.80
CA PHE A 172 0.47 -0.07 -3.15
C PHE A 172 1.17 -1.17 -3.94
N ASP A 173 0.45 -2.23 -4.27
CA ASP A 173 0.97 -3.37 -5.05
C ASP A 173 0.59 -3.20 -6.52
N GLU A 174 1.49 -2.65 -7.34
CA GLU A 174 1.32 -2.36 -8.77
C GLU A 174 -0.01 -1.62 -9.09
N PRO A 175 -0.30 -0.47 -8.46
CA PRO A 175 -1.62 0.13 -8.47
C PRO A 175 -2.10 0.59 -9.86
N LEU A 176 -1.18 0.81 -10.81
CA LEU A 176 -1.46 1.36 -12.14
C LEU A 176 -1.20 0.37 -13.29
N SER A 177 -0.73 -0.85 -12.99
CA SER A 177 -0.26 -1.82 -14.00
C SER A 177 -1.35 -2.29 -14.97
N ALA A 178 -2.61 -2.36 -14.53
CA ALA A 178 -3.74 -2.84 -15.31
C ALA A 178 -4.44 -1.77 -16.18
N LEU A 179 -3.87 -0.55 -16.27
CA LEU A 179 -4.50 0.60 -16.91
C LEU A 179 -3.84 0.96 -18.23
N ASP A 180 -4.63 1.51 -19.16
CA ASP A 180 -4.10 2.13 -20.38
C ASP A 180 -3.29 3.41 -20.06
N ALA A 181 -2.46 3.84 -21.00
CA ALA A 181 -1.52 4.92 -20.77
C ALA A 181 -2.17 6.26 -20.37
N PRO A 182 -3.25 6.75 -21.01
CA PRO A 182 -3.88 8.00 -20.62
C PRO A 182 -4.46 7.97 -19.20
N LEU A 183 -5.14 6.87 -18.84
CA LEU A 183 -5.73 6.71 -17.51
C LEU A 183 -4.66 6.56 -16.44
N ARG A 184 -3.57 5.84 -16.75
CA ARG A 184 -2.41 5.67 -15.87
C ARG A 184 -1.79 7.02 -15.48
N LEU A 185 -1.55 7.91 -16.45
CA LEU A 185 -0.99 9.25 -16.20
C LEU A 185 -1.90 10.05 -15.25
N LYS A 186 -3.19 10.09 -15.55
CA LYS A 186 -4.17 10.81 -14.71
C LYS A 186 -4.20 10.29 -13.29
N LEU A 187 -4.28 8.97 -13.10
CA LEU A 187 -4.36 8.37 -11.78
C LEU A 187 -3.05 8.45 -10.99
N ARG A 188 -1.91 8.49 -11.69
CA ARG A 188 -0.60 8.77 -11.08
C ARG A 188 -0.57 10.17 -10.44
N GLU A 189 -1.09 11.18 -11.14
CA GLU A 189 -1.23 12.53 -10.61
C GLU A 189 -2.20 12.58 -9.41
N GLU A 190 -3.35 11.90 -9.51
CA GLU A 190 -4.31 11.79 -8.41
C GLU A 190 -3.69 11.14 -7.17
N LEU A 191 -2.92 10.04 -7.32
CA LEU A 191 -2.23 9.37 -6.21
C LEU A 191 -1.26 10.31 -5.49
N LYS A 192 -0.40 11.01 -6.25
CA LYS A 192 0.56 11.96 -5.67
C LYS A 192 -0.13 13.11 -4.95
N LYS A 193 -1.19 13.66 -5.55
CA LYS A 193 -1.99 14.71 -4.94
C LYS A 193 -2.62 14.25 -3.62
N HIS A 194 -3.27 13.10 -3.61
CA HIS A 194 -3.89 12.56 -2.40
C HIS A 194 -2.86 12.27 -1.30
N GLN A 195 -1.69 11.74 -1.65
CA GLN A 195 -0.61 11.52 -0.68
C GLN A 195 -0.15 12.84 -0.06
N ALA A 196 0.08 13.88 -0.89
CA ALA A 196 0.48 15.21 -0.43
C ALA A 196 -0.58 15.89 0.46
N GLU A 197 -1.87 15.75 0.13
CA GLU A 197 -2.98 16.33 0.90
C GLU A 197 -3.22 15.60 2.23
N MET A 198 -3.09 14.27 2.23
CA MET A 198 -3.46 13.42 3.38
C MET A 198 -2.27 13.03 4.24
N GLN A 199 -1.03 13.27 3.77
CA GLN A 199 0.22 13.08 4.53
C GLN A 199 0.39 11.66 5.11
N TYR A 200 -0.12 10.61 4.43
CA TYR A 200 0.19 9.23 4.80
C TYR A 200 1.57 8.82 4.29
N THR A 201 2.26 7.97 5.03
CA THR A 201 3.50 7.33 4.55
C THR A 201 3.14 6.26 3.52
N ALA A 202 3.87 6.17 2.39
CA ALA A 202 3.53 5.23 1.33
C ALA A 202 4.71 4.37 0.88
N ILE A 203 4.42 3.09 0.54
CA ILE A 203 5.33 2.24 -0.23
C ILE A 203 4.62 1.83 -1.52
N TYR A 204 5.23 2.16 -2.65
CA TYR A 204 4.78 1.76 -3.98
C TYR A 204 5.62 0.60 -4.50
N VAL A 205 4.97 -0.42 -5.03
CA VAL A 205 5.60 -1.49 -5.80
C VAL A 205 5.27 -1.28 -7.26
N THR A 206 6.28 -1.21 -8.11
CA THR A 206 6.12 -1.07 -9.56
C THR A 206 7.28 -1.72 -10.31
N HIS A 207 7.09 -2.01 -11.58
CA HIS A 207 8.13 -2.37 -12.53
C HIS A 207 8.43 -1.23 -13.52
N ASP A 208 7.71 -0.11 -13.41
CA ASP A 208 7.86 1.08 -14.26
C ASP A 208 8.69 2.14 -13.52
N ARG A 209 9.85 2.51 -14.12
CA ARG A 209 10.77 3.48 -13.55
C ARG A 209 10.18 4.88 -13.51
N ASP A 210 9.46 5.29 -14.55
CA ASP A 210 8.84 6.63 -14.61
C ASP A 210 7.76 6.78 -13.55
N GLU A 211 7.04 5.69 -13.24
CA GLU A 211 6.07 5.66 -12.13
C GLU A 211 6.77 5.81 -10.78
N ALA A 212 7.85 5.05 -10.55
CA ALA A 212 8.62 5.11 -9.32
C ALA A 212 9.20 6.52 -9.07
N GLU A 213 9.84 7.11 -10.08
CA GLU A 213 10.46 8.46 -10.01
C GLU A 213 9.41 9.56 -9.79
N TYR A 214 8.19 9.38 -10.29
CA TYR A 214 7.13 10.36 -10.12
C TYR A 214 6.48 10.29 -8.73
N LEU A 215 6.25 9.07 -8.20
CA LEU A 215 5.46 8.85 -6.98
C LEU A 215 6.29 8.88 -5.71
N ALA A 216 7.57 8.53 -5.78
CA ALA A 216 8.37 8.29 -4.58
C ALA A 216 9.53 9.27 -4.40
N ASP A 217 9.83 9.57 -3.14
CA ASP A 217 10.99 10.38 -2.74
C ASP A 217 12.28 9.56 -2.82
N ASN A 218 12.18 8.24 -2.57
CA ASN A 218 13.29 7.30 -2.63
C ASN A 218 12.90 6.05 -3.41
N ILE A 219 13.87 5.43 -4.08
CA ILE A 219 13.69 4.22 -4.88
C ILE A 219 14.70 3.16 -4.44
N ILE A 220 14.21 1.94 -4.23
CA ILE A 220 15.05 0.75 -4.03
C ILE A 220 14.81 -0.20 -5.19
N GLU A 221 15.88 -0.55 -5.90
CA GLU A 221 15.83 -1.54 -6.97
C GLU A 221 15.98 -2.95 -6.39
N MET A 222 14.99 -3.81 -6.61
CA MET A 222 15.00 -5.22 -6.24
C MET A 222 15.31 -6.09 -7.47
N GLN A 223 16.24 -7.04 -7.33
CA GLN A 223 16.67 -7.94 -8.41
C GLN A 223 16.27 -9.39 -8.12
#